data_6b94f3e7758c1b760be7233a9adba658
#
_entry.id   6b94f3e7758c1b760be7233a9adba658
#
_cell.length_a   1.000
_cell.length_b   1.000
_cell.length_c   1.000
_cell.angle_alpha   90.00
_cell.angle_beta   90.00
_cell.angle_gamma   90.00
#
_symmetry.space_group_name_H-M   'P 1'
#
loop_
_entity.id
_entity.type
_entity.pdbx_description
1 polymer ?
#
loop_
_entity_poly.entity_id
_entity_poly.type
_entity_poly.pdbx_seq_one_letter_code
_entity_poly.pdbx_strand_id
1 'polypeptide(L)'
;MIGNIYSNIKMSQEDRILLHLINNGKISNKECNEIYGFRHLPSVIRYLRKRGIKITSEPRNGDNRFGGKVYWVDYTLAPFKEQPPQVQKMIQNFKLQYGAK
;
A
#
# COMPACT_ATOMS: atom_id res chain seq x y z
N MET A 1 -25.64 15.65 3.38
CA MET A 1 -25.04 14.41 3.61
C MET A 1 -23.55 14.54 3.85
N ILE A 2 -23.12 13.82 4.79
CA ILE A 2 -21.71 13.90 5.13
C ILE A 2 -20.83 13.43 4.01
N GLY A 3 -21.30 12.55 3.26
CA GLY A 3 -20.47 11.96 2.28
C GLY A 3 -19.31 11.26 2.93
N ASN A 4 -18.46 10.76 2.15
CA ASN A 4 -17.23 10.19 2.62
C ASN A 4 -16.25 11.34 2.86
N ILE A 5 -15.91 11.60 4.11
CA ILE A 5 -14.99 12.70 4.40
C ILE A 5 -13.64 12.48 3.72
N TYR A 6 -13.27 11.24 3.47
CA TYR A 6 -12.01 10.96 2.79
C TYR A 6 -12.04 11.37 1.33
N SER A 7 -13.23 11.49 0.72
CA SER A 7 -13.32 11.94 -0.67
C SER A 7 -13.00 13.42 -0.80
N ASN A 8 -13.07 14.18 0.29
CA ASN A 8 -12.75 15.60 0.28
C ASN A 8 -11.30 15.89 0.66
N ILE A 9 -10.56 14.84 1.07
CA ILE A 9 -9.16 14.97 1.44
C ILE A 9 -8.35 14.63 0.21
N LYS A 10 -7.55 15.60 -0.23
CA LYS A 10 -6.65 15.35 -1.35
C LYS A 10 -5.48 14.52 -0.87
N MET A 11 -5.48 13.26 -1.24
CA MET A 11 -4.39 12.35 -0.97
C MET A 11 -3.69 12.01 -2.27
N SER A 12 -2.37 12.01 -2.24
CA SER A 12 -1.60 11.51 -3.37
C SER A 12 -1.81 10.01 -3.49
N GLN A 13 -1.48 9.46 -4.65
CA GLN A 13 -1.52 8.01 -4.85
C GLN A 13 -0.60 7.31 -3.86
N GLU A 14 0.57 7.91 -3.62
CA GLU A 14 1.56 7.36 -2.69
C GLU A 14 0.98 7.28 -1.27
N ASP A 15 0.28 8.33 -0.85
CA ASP A 15 -0.31 8.34 0.49
C ASP A 15 -1.45 7.32 0.60
N ARG A 16 -2.24 7.16 -0.43
CA ARG A 16 -3.31 6.16 -0.44
C ARG A 16 -2.75 4.75 -0.29
N ILE A 17 -1.67 4.46 -1.00
CA ILE A 17 -1.03 3.15 -0.92
C ILE A 17 -0.38 2.96 0.44
N LEU A 18 0.27 3.98 0.97
CA LEU A 18 0.86 3.90 2.31
C LEU A 18 -0.20 3.62 3.36
N LEU A 19 -1.33 4.32 3.29
CA LEU A 19 -2.43 4.08 4.22
C LEU A 19 -2.98 2.66 4.10
N HIS A 20 -3.10 2.15 2.87
CA HIS A 20 -3.53 0.77 2.64
C HIS A 20 -2.56 -0.22 3.29
N LEU A 21 -1.26 0.01 3.12
CA LEU A 21 -0.23 -0.84 3.70
C LEU A 21 -0.27 -0.80 5.22
N ILE A 22 -0.50 0.37 5.79
CA ILE A 22 -0.60 0.51 7.25
C ILE A 22 -1.81 -0.26 7.78
N ASN A 23 -2.95 -0.18 7.10
CA ASN A 23 -4.18 -0.81 7.56
C ASN A 23 -4.24 -2.31 7.28
N ASN A 24 -3.68 -2.75 6.16
CA ASN A 24 -3.87 -4.13 5.69
C ASN A 24 -2.58 -4.94 5.62
N GLY A 25 -1.44 -4.28 5.69
CA GLY A 25 -0.13 -4.94 5.71
C GLY A 25 0.47 -5.19 4.33
N LYS A 26 -0.33 -5.39 3.31
CA LYS A 26 0.17 -5.69 1.97
C LYS A 26 -0.80 -5.22 0.89
N ILE A 27 -0.30 -5.15 -0.35
CA ILE A 27 -1.10 -4.82 -1.52
C ILE A 27 -0.47 -5.47 -2.75
N SER A 28 -1.30 -5.91 -3.69
CA SER A 28 -0.86 -6.41 -4.99
C SER A 28 -1.30 -5.46 -6.11
N ASN A 29 -0.75 -5.62 -7.30
CA ASN A 29 -1.16 -4.84 -8.47
C ASN A 29 -2.65 -5.00 -8.76
N LYS A 30 -3.13 -6.24 -8.67
CA LYS A 30 -4.55 -6.52 -8.93
C LYS A 30 -5.43 -5.77 -7.95
N GLU A 31 -5.10 -5.88 -6.68
CA GLU A 31 -5.82 -5.22 -5.61
C GLU A 31 -5.81 -3.71 -5.77
N CYS A 32 -4.65 -3.16 -6.11
CA CYS A 32 -4.49 -1.73 -6.34
C CYS A 32 -5.40 -1.25 -7.48
N ASN A 33 -5.42 -2.00 -8.58
CA ASN A 33 -6.26 -1.66 -9.71
C ASN A 33 -7.76 -1.75 -9.35
N GLU A 34 -8.15 -2.78 -8.63
CA GLU A 34 -9.55 -2.98 -8.25
C GLU A 34 -10.05 -1.91 -7.27
N ILE A 35 -9.22 -1.55 -6.28
CA ILE A 35 -9.64 -0.63 -5.22
C ILE A 35 -9.43 0.82 -5.62
N TYR A 36 -8.27 1.13 -6.22
CA TYR A 36 -7.87 2.51 -6.46
C TYR A 36 -7.85 2.91 -7.92
N GLY A 37 -8.00 1.95 -8.82
CA GLY A 37 -8.12 2.23 -10.25
C GLY A 37 -6.84 2.62 -10.96
N PHE A 38 -5.67 2.40 -10.39
CA PHE A 38 -4.44 2.70 -11.11
C PHE A 38 -3.52 1.47 -11.17
N ARG A 39 -2.65 1.46 -12.18
CA ARG A 39 -1.88 0.28 -12.55
C ARG A 39 -0.38 0.38 -12.32
N HIS A 40 0.10 1.50 -11.84
CA HIS A 40 1.54 1.72 -11.72
C HIS A 40 2.03 1.57 -10.28
N LEU A 41 1.49 0.56 -9.60
CA LEU A 41 1.87 0.28 -8.21
C LEU A 41 3.38 0.15 -8.01
N PRO A 42 4.15 -0.53 -8.90
CA PRO A 42 5.61 -0.61 -8.70
C PRO A 42 6.28 0.75 -8.61
N SER A 43 5.80 1.74 -9.36
CA SER A 43 6.35 3.10 -9.29
C SER A 43 6.07 3.75 -7.95
N VAL A 44 4.87 3.54 -7.43
CA VAL A 44 4.49 4.06 -6.12
C VAL A 44 5.35 3.41 -5.03
N ILE A 45 5.52 2.09 -5.11
CA ILE A 45 6.35 1.37 -4.14
C ILE A 45 7.80 1.90 -4.18
N ARG A 46 8.32 2.15 -5.38
CA ARG A 46 9.67 2.71 -5.52
C ARG A 46 9.77 4.07 -4.83
N TYR A 47 8.78 4.90 -5.02
CA TYR A 47 8.73 6.21 -4.38
C TYR A 47 8.74 6.10 -2.85
N LEU A 48 7.90 5.20 -2.33
CA LEU A 48 7.82 4.99 -0.88
C LEU A 48 9.14 4.47 -0.33
N ARG A 49 9.80 3.56 -1.06
CA ARG A 49 11.12 3.05 -0.67
C ARG A 49 12.16 4.15 -0.64
N LYS A 50 12.09 5.10 -1.56
CA LYS A 50 13.00 6.23 -1.57
C LYS A 50 12.85 7.12 -0.35
N ARG A 51 11.66 7.11 0.25
CA ARG A 51 11.41 7.83 1.50
C ARG A 51 11.90 7.07 2.73
N GLY A 52 12.52 5.91 2.52
CA GLY A 52 13.06 5.11 3.61
C GLY A 52 12.13 4.04 4.14
N ILE A 53 10.94 3.91 3.58
CA ILE A 53 9.96 2.93 4.04
C ILE A 53 10.36 1.54 3.55
N LYS A 54 10.49 0.60 4.48
CA LYS A 54 10.84 -0.77 4.13
C LYS A 54 9.62 -1.54 3.69
N ILE A 55 9.62 -1.96 2.43
CA ILE A 55 8.55 -2.72 1.81
C ILE A 55 9.19 -3.90 1.09
N THR A 56 8.76 -5.12 1.43
CA THR A 56 9.26 -6.32 0.77
C THR A 56 8.38 -6.67 -0.41
N SER A 57 8.95 -7.40 -1.37
CA SER A 57 8.22 -7.88 -2.54
C SER A 57 8.22 -9.40 -2.51
N GLU A 58 7.06 -10.02 -2.66
CA GLU A 58 6.93 -11.47 -2.69
C GLU A 58 6.26 -11.89 -3.99
N PRO A 59 7.00 -12.55 -4.89
CA PRO A 59 6.38 -13.11 -6.10
C PRO A 59 5.40 -14.21 -5.72
N ARG A 60 4.26 -14.22 -6.35
CA ARG A 60 3.22 -15.23 -6.14
C ARG A 60 2.81 -15.80 -7.47
N ASN A 61 2.29 -17.02 -7.45
CA ASN A 61 1.71 -17.60 -8.64
C ASN A 61 0.50 -18.44 -8.23
N GLY A 62 -0.34 -18.71 -9.21
CA GLY A 62 -1.54 -19.50 -9.00
C GLY A 62 -2.07 -19.95 -10.35
N ASP A 63 -3.19 -20.65 -10.33
CA ASP A 63 -3.85 -21.11 -11.54
C ASP A 63 -5.13 -20.32 -11.76
N ASN A 64 -5.40 -19.93 -13.00
CA ASN A 64 -6.69 -19.32 -13.31
C ASN A 64 -7.71 -20.43 -13.56
N ARG A 65 -8.98 -20.05 -13.76
CA ARG A 65 -10.06 -21.02 -13.94
C ARG A 65 -9.94 -21.83 -15.22
N PHE A 66 -9.08 -21.42 -16.14
CA PHE A 66 -8.90 -22.10 -17.41
C PHE A 66 -7.62 -22.95 -17.44
N GLY A 67 -7.00 -23.17 -16.28
CA GLY A 67 -5.79 -23.98 -16.18
C GLY A 67 -4.51 -23.24 -16.53
N GLY A 68 -4.57 -21.96 -16.83
CA GLY A 68 -3.38 -21.15 -17.10
C GLY A 68 -2.72 -20.69 -15.84
N LYS A 69 -1.44 -20.36 -15.93
CA LYS A 69 -0.69 -19.82 -14.81
C LYS A 69 -0.85 -18.31 -14.74
N VAL A 70 -1.00 -17.79 -13.53
CA VAL A 70 -1.02 -16.34 -13.28
C VAL A 70 0.06 -16.02 -12.27
N TYR A 71 0.66 -14.85 -12.45
CA TYR A 71 1.75 -14.38 -11.58
C TYR A 71 1.44 -12.97 -11.11
N TRP A 72 1.79 -12.70 -9.86
CA TRP A 72 1.64 -11.35 -9.31
C TRP A 72 2.69 -11.14 -8.23
N VAL A 73 2.79 -9.92 -7.73
CA VAL A 73 3.69 -9.59 -6.64
C VAL A 73 2.87 -8.96 -5.52
N ASP A 74 3.07 -9.48 -4.31
CA ASP A 74 2.54 -8.86 -3.10
C ASP A 74 3.63 -7.96 -2.52
N TYR A 75 3.28 -6.71 -2.26
CA TYR A 75 4.16 -5.77 -1.58
C TYR A 75 3.71 -5.68 -0.14
N THR A 76 4.61 -5.96 0.79
CA THR A 76 4.29 -6.07 2.21
C THR A 76 5.09 -5.04 3.00
N LEU A 77 4.40 -4.27 3.82
CA LEU A 77 5.04 -3.32 4.71
C LEU A 77 5.78 -4.10 5.79
N ALA A 78 7.08 -3.85 5.95
CA ALA A 78 7.85 -4.50 7.01
C ALA A 78 7.29 -4.10 8.37
N PRO A 79 7.46 -4.96 9.40
CA PRO A 79 6.95 -4.66 10.74
C PRO A 79 7.41 -3.31 11.24
N PHE A 80 6.57 -2.65 12.02
CA PHE A 80 6.84 -1.31 12.52
C PHE A 80 8.21 -1.21 13.19
N LYS A 81 8.54 -2.18 14.03
CA LYS A 81 9.81 -2.17 14.77
C LYS A 81 11.04 -2.28 13.87
N GLU A 82 10.86 -2.75 12.64
CA GLU A 82 11.96 -2.87 11.67
C GLU A 82 12.11 -1.64 10.80
N GLN A 83 11.19 -0.70 10.91
CA GLN A 83 11.27 0.53 10.13
C GLN A 83 12.28 1.50 10.76
N PRO A 84 12.94 2.34 9.94
CA PRO A 84 13.80 3.39 10.50
C PRO A 84 13.02 4.33 11.42
N PRO A 85 13.68 4.94 12.42
CA PRO A 85 12.97 5.81 13.37
C PRO A 85 12.14 6.91 12.73
N GLN A 86 12.64 7.55 11.67
CA GLN A 86 11.88 8.61 11.00
C GLN A 86 10.63 8.05 10.30
N VAL A 87 10.71 6.79 9.83
CA VAL A 87 9.56 6.14 9.20
C VAL A 87 8.54 5.72 10.26
N GLN A 88 9.01 5.23 11.41
CA GLN A 88 8.12 4.91 12.53
C GLN A 88 7.31 6.14 12.93
N LYS A 89 7.96 7.28 13.02
CA LYS A 89 7.31 8.53 13.38
C LYS A 89 6.29 8.95 12.30
N MET A 90 6.68 8.79 11.04
CA MET A 90 5.80 9.09 9.91
C MET A 90 4.55 8.23 9.96
N ILE A 91 4.70 6.93 10.22
CA ILE A 91 3.58 6.00 10.29
C ILE A 91 2.65 6.36 11.44
N GLN A 92 3.19 6.70 12.61
CA GLN A 92 2.39 7.10 13.75
C GLN A 92 1.59 8.37 13.44
N ASN A 93 2.23 9.37 12.81
CA ASN A 93 1.54 10.59 12.43
C ASN A 93 0.45 10.32 11.41
N PHE A 94 0.70 9.40 10.48
CA PHE A 94 -0.25 9.02 9.47
C PHE A 94 -1.49 8.38 10.10
N LYS A 95 -1.27 7.50 11.08
CA LYS A 95 -2.38 6.86 11.80
C LYS A 95 -3.23 7.88 12.54
N LEU A 96 -2.59 8.86 13.16
CA LEU A 96 -3.33 9.92 13.86
C LEU A 96 -4.12 10.79 12.89
N GLN A 97 -3.51 11.12 11.77
CA GLN A 97 -4.13 12.01 10.79
C GLN A 97 -5.34 11.38 10.10
N TYR A 98 -5.25 10.08 9.78
CA TYR A 98 -6.28 9.40 8.99
C TYR A 98 -7.08 8.39 9.78
N GLY A 99 -6.88 8.32 11.09
CA GLY A 99 -7.63 7.37 11.93
C GLY A 99 -7.33 5.91 11.64
N ALA A 100 -6.13 5.61 11.16
CA ALA A 100 -5.74 4.25 10.82
C ALA A 100 -5.55 3.40 12.08
N LYS A 101 -5.69 2.09 11.91
CA LYS A 101 -5.56 1.13 13.01
C LYS A 101 -4.12 0.94 13.49
#